data_85f3d831d5ab2a57c7d87635a0352600
#
_entry.id   85f3d831d5ab2a57c7d87635a0352600
#
_cell.length_a   1.000
_cell.length_b   1.000
_cell.length_c   1.000
_cell.angle_alpha   90.00
_cell.angle_beta   90.00
_cell.angle_gamma   90.00
#
_symmetry.space_group_name_H-M   'P 1'
#
loop_
_entity.id
_entity.type
_entity.pdbx_description
1 polymer ?
#
loop_
_entity_poly.entity_id
_entity_poly.type
_entity_poly.pdbx_seq_one_letter_code
_entity_poly.pdbx_strand_id
1 'polypeptide(L)'
;MIKLNKDKIQIRYITGIGKSQLNYPTALDILYESCVENADETLFSHAKMENRYGASDEKISEVINELLDKRYIEQCGSKFKIIGTPWD
;
A
#
# COMPACT_ATOMS: atom_id res chain seq x y z
N MET A 1 -10.99 6.11 13.58
CA MET A 1 -10.71 5.54 12.26
C MET A 1 -10.52 6.63 11.24
N ILE A 2 -9.46 6.58 10.47
CA ILE A 2 -9.20 7.56 9.43
C ILE A 2 -10.07 7.25 8.22
N LYS A 3 -10.72 8.27 7.71
CA LYS A 3 -11.51 8.14 6.50
C LYS A 3 -10.64 8.47 5.29
N LEU A 4 -10.37 7.48 4.46
CA LEU A 4 -9.54 7.66 3.28
C LEU A 4 -10.33 8.31 2.15
N ASN A 5 -9.80 9.37 1.59
CA ASN A 5 -10.34 9.99 0.39
C ASN A 5 -9.52 9.51 -0.81
N LYS A 6 -10.04 8.53 -1.51
CA LYS A 6 -9.33 7.87 -2.60
C LYS A 6 -9.03 8.80 -3.78
N ASP A 7 -9.91 9.72 -4.08
CA ASP A 7 -9.70 10.68 -5.16
C ASP A 7 -8.53 11.60 -4.85
N LYS A 8 -8.46 12.08 -3.62
CA LYS A 8 -7.38 12.94 -3.17
C LYS A 8 -6.04 12.22 -3.17
N ILE A 9 -6.05 10.97 -2.71
CA ILE A 9 -4.86 10.12 -2.70
C ILE A 9 -4.35 9.93 -4.12
N GLN A 10 -5.24 9.64 -5.06
CA GLN A 10 -4.90 9.43 -6.46
C GLN A 10 -4.27 10.67 -7.07
N ILE A 11 -4.84 11.83 -6.85
CA ILE A 11 -4.32 13.09 -7.36
C ILE A 11 -2.91 13.36 -6.82
N ARG A 12 -2.73 13.18 -5.53
CA ARG A 12 -1.42 13.43 -4.90
C ARG A 12 -0.35 12.45 -5.36
N TYR A 13 -0.72 11.21 -5.58
CA TYR A 13 0.22 10.23 -6.09
C TYR A 13 0.68 10.58 -7.51
N ILE A 14 -0.27 10.93 -8.38
CA ILE A 14 0.02 11.28 -9.77
C ILE A 14 0.92 12.52 -9.85
N THR A 15 0.75 13.47 -8.93
CA THR A 15 1.52 14.72 -8.95
C THR A 15 2.94 14.58 -8.40
N GLY A 16 3.39 13.36 -8.11
CA GLY A 16 4.81 13.16 -7.98
C GLY A 16 5.33 12.54 -6.71
N ILE A 17 4.49 11.94 -5.92
CA ILE A 17 4.92 11.33 -4.69
C ILE A 17 4.88 9.81 -4.82
N GLY A 18 5.99 9.15 -4.56
CA GLY A 18 6.04 7.70 -4.40
C GLY A 18 5.89 6.89 -5.68
N LYS A 19 6.06 7.48 -6.84
CA LYS A 19 5.92 6.73 -8.06
C LYS A 19 7.17 5.90 -8.30
N SER A 20 7.02 4.59 -8.22
CA SER A 20 8.11 3.67 -8.45
C SER A 20 8.24 3.31 -9.91
N GLN A 21 9.41 2.84 -10.28
CA GLN A 21 9.65 2.30 -11.60
C GLN A 21 9.76 0.79 -11.53
N LEU A 22 8.89 0.12 -12.29
CA LEU A 22 9.12 -1.25 -12.71
C LEU A 22 9.06 -2.32 -11.64
N ASN A 23 10.08 -3.14 -11.58
CA ASN A 23 10.09 -4.45 -10.93
C ASN A 23 10.26 -4.41 -9.42
N TYR A 24 10.47 -3.22 -8.87
CA TYR A 24 10.68 -3.07 -7.43
C TYR A 24 9.71 -2.04 -6.88
N PRO A 25 8.49 -2.46 -6.58
CA PRO A 25 7.51 -1.52 -6.04
C PRO A 25 7.99 -0.99 -4.70
N THR A 26 7.71 0.28 -4.47
CA THR A 26 7.95 0.86 -3.15
C THR A 26 6.74 0.57 -2.26
N ALA A 27 6.92 0.75 -0.95
CA ALA A 27 5.81 0.63 -0.02
C ALA A 27 4.67 1.58 -0.40
N LEU A 28 5.01 2.77 -0.87
CA LEU A 28 4.02 3.76 -1.28
C LEU A 28 3.22 3.34 -2.50
N ASP A 29 3.85 2.64 -3.45
CA ASP A 29 3.14 2.12 -4.61
C ASP A 29 2.08 1.11 -4.21
N ILE A 30 2.46 0.18 -3.35
CA ILE A 30 1.54 -0.85 -2.88
C ILE A 30 0.42 -0.24 -2.06
N LEU A 31 0.75 0.69 -1.17
CA LEU A 31 -0.24 1.38 -0.37
C LEU A 31 -1.22 2.14 -1.25
N TYR A 32 -0.73 2.91 -2.20
CA TYR A 32 -1.55 3.68 -3.12
C TYR A 32 -2.52 2.79 -3.90
N GLU A 33 -2.00 1.76 -4.56
CA GLU A 33 -2.84 0.89 -5.37
C GLU A 33 -3.87 0.13 -4.54
N SER A 34 -3.48 -0.28 -3.34
CA SER A 34 -4.41 -0.93 -2.41
C SER A 34 -5.53 0.03 -1.99
N CYS A 35 -5.21 1.29 -1.72
CA CYS A 35 -6.21 2.29 -1.37
C CYS A 35 -7.21 2.52 -2.50
N VAL A 36 -6.71 2.54 -3.73
CA VAL A 36 -7.57 2.82 -4.90
C VAL A 36 -8.46 1.63 -5.23
N GLU A 37 -7.94 0.42 -5.13
CA GLU A 37 -8.68 -0.76 -5.56
C GLU A 37 -9.55 -1.41 -4.49
N ASN A 38 -9.18 -1.29 -3.22
CA ASN A 38 -9.90 -1.96 -2.15
C ASN A 38 -10.91 -1.04 -1.46
N ALA A 39 -12.18 -1.31 -1.67
CA ALA A 39 -13.24 -0.53 -1.06
C ALA A 39 -13.28 -0.67 0.46
N ASP A 40 -12.79 -1.77 1.00
CA ASP A 40 -12.80 -2.05 2.43
C ASP A 40 -11.52 -1.59 3.15
N GLU A 41 -10.69 -0.82 2.48
CA GLU A 41 -9.45 -0.27 3.04
C GLU A 41 -8.46 -1.35 3.50
N THR A 42 -8.47 -2.48 2.83
CA THR A 42 -7.57 -3.59 3.12
C THR A 42 -6.37 -3.56 2.17
N LEU A 43 -5.19 -3.80 2.71
CA LEU A 43 -4.00 -3.93 1.87
C LEU A 43 -4.13 -5.19 1.01
N PHE A 44 -3.50 -5.19 -0.15
CA PHE A 44 -3.44 -6.40 -0.97
C PHE A 44 -2.84 -7.55 -0.16
N SER A 45 -3.31 -8.76 -0.42
CA SER A 45 -2.71 -9.95 0.18
C SER A 45 -1.28 -10.13 -0.30
N HIS A 46 -0.48 -10.83 0.50
CA HIS A 46 0.90 -11.11 0.15
C HIS A 46 1.00 -11.79 -1.22
N ALA A 47 0.17 -12.80 -1.45
CA ALA A 47 0.15 -13.52 -2.73
C ALA A 47 -0.20 -12.61 -3.91
N LYS A 48 -1.15 -11.70 -3.71
CA LYS A 48 -1.54 -10.78 -4.76
C LYS A 48 -0.42 -9.80 -5.09
N MET A 49 0.31 -9.35 -4.09
CA MET A 49 1.47 -8.47 -4.29
C MET A 49 2.57 -9.17 -5.09
N GLU A 50 2.86 -10.42 -4.76
CA GLU A 50 3.87 -11.19 -5.49
C GLU A 50 3.50 -11.33 -6.97
N ASN A 51 2.25 -11.66 -7.25
CA ASN A 51 1.77 -11.80 -8.62
C ASN A 51 1.77 -10.47 -9.37
N ARG A 52 1.26 -9.43 -8.73
CA ARG A 52 1.06 -8.14 -9.38
C ARG A 52 2.37 -7.46 -9.74
N TYR A 53 3.35 -7.55 -8.86
CA TYR A 53 4.61 -6.84 -9.02
C TYR A 53 5.77 -7.73 -9.44
N GLY A 54 5.58 -9.04 -9.44
CA GLY A 54 6.67 -9.97 -9.71
C GLY A 54 7.77 -9.90 -8.67
N ALA A 55 7.46 -9.45 -7.47
CA ALA A 55 8.43 -9.27 -6.42
C ALA A 55 8.59 -10.55 -5.58
N SER A 56 9.75 -10.72 -4.98
CA SER A 56 10.01 -11.87 -4.11
C SER A 56 9.28 -11.75 -2.79
N ASP A 57 9.14 -12.88 -2.10
CA ASP A 57 8.58 -12.94 -0.76
C ASP A 57 9.31 -11.99 0.20
N GLU A 58 10.63 -11.97 0.12
CA GLU A 58 11.45 -11.11 0.97
C GLU A 58 11.16 -9.64 0.72
N LYS A 59 11.03 -9.25 -0.54
CA LYS A 59 10.75 -7.85 -0.90
C LYS A 59 9.38 -7.42 -0.42
N ILE A 60 8.38 -8.27 -0.59
CA ILE A 60 7.02 -7.97 -0.11
C ILE A 60 7.02 -7.84 1.41
N SER A 61 7.73 -8.71 2.11
CA SER A 61 7.83 -8.63 3.58
C SER A 61 8.50 -7.33 4.03
N GLU A 62 9.54 -6.88 3.33
CA GLU A 62 10.18 -5.59 3.63
C GLU A 62 9.19 -4.43 3.48
N VAL A 63 8.40 -4.45 2.41
CA VAL A 63 7.41 -3.40 2.15
C VAL A 63 6.36 -3.38 3.25
N ILE A 64 5.85 -4.55 3.63
CA ILE A 64 4.85 -4.66 4.69
C ILE A 64 5.43 -4.13 6.01
N ASN A 65 6.65 -4.51 6.34
CA ASN A 65 7.30 -4.04 7.56
C ASN A 65 7.49 -2.53 7.56
N GLU A 66 7.84 -1.96 6.42
CA GLU A 66 7.97 -0.51 6.30
C GLU A 66 6.65 0.19 6.55
N LEU A 67 5.56 -0.33 5.97
CA LEU A 67 4.24 0.26 6.16
C LEU A 67 3.76 0.15 7.60
N LEU A 68 4.04 -0.97 8.26
CA LEU A 68 3.74 -1.15 9.68
C LEU A 68 4.51 -0.16 10.55
N ASP A 69 5.79 0.00 10.25
CA ASP A 69 6.68 0.89 10.99
C ASP A 69 6.24 2.35 10.89
N LYS A 70 5.78 2.76 9.72
CA LYS A 70 5.27 4.11 9.49
C LYS A 70 3.83 4.29 9.94
N ARG A 71 3.19 3.24 10.41
CA ARG A 71 1.82 3.24 10.91
C ARG A 71 0.79 3.62 9.86
N TYR A 72 1.04 3.24 8.63
CA TYR A 72 0.04 3.38 7.57
C TYR A 72 -0.91 2.18 7.52
N ILE A 73 -0.49 1.06 8.07
CA ILE A 73 -1.33 -0.13 8.17
C ILE A 73 -1.21 -0.72 9.57
N GLU A 74 -2.20 -1.54 9.94
CA GLU A 74 -2.11 -2.34 11.15
C GLU A 74 -2.54 -3.77 10.84
N GLN A 75 -1.99 -4.71 11.57
CA GLN A 75 -2.33 -6.12 11.38
C GLN A 75 -3.63 -6.46 12.08
N CYS A 76 -4.54 -7.08 11.33
CA CYS A 76 -5.84 -7.52 11.83
C CYS A 76 -5.99 -9.01 11.48
N GLY A 77 -5.55 -9.88 12.38
CA GLY A 77 -5.54 -11.30 12.10
C GLY A 77 -4.57 -11.65 10.98
N SER A 78 -5.09 -12.26 9.92
CA SER A 78 -4.29 -12.63 8.75
C SER A 78 -4.24 -11.52 7.69
N LYS A 79 -4.87 -10.38 7.96
CA LYS A 79 -4.96 -9.28 7.01
C LYS A 79 -4.35 -8.02 7.58
N PHE A 80 -4.09 -7.05 6.69
CA PHE A 80 -3.60 -5.74 7.08
C PHE A 80 -4.63 -4.69 6.68
N LYS A 81 -4.97 -3.83 7.62
CA LYS A 81 -5.92 -2.76 7.39
C LYS A 81 -5.17 -1.45 7.18
N ILE A 82 -5.58 -0.67 6.20
CA ILE A 82 -5.01 0.64 5.94
C ILE A 82 -5.63 1.64 6.91
N ILE A 83 -4.78 2.29 7.72
CA ILE A 83 -5.23 3.22 8.75
C ILE A 83 -4.74 4.64 8.52
N GLY A 84 -3.89 4.85 7.53
CA GLY A 84 -3.42 6.18 7.20
C GLY A 84 -2.60 6.19 5.93
N THR A 85 -2.41 7.37 5.37
CA THR A 85 -1.57 7.53 4.19
C THR A 85 -0.83 8.87 4.27
N PRO A 86 0.32 9.00 3.57
CA PRO A 86 1.03 10.28 3.54
C PRO A 86 0.36 11.32 2.65
N TRP A 87 -0.70 10.93 1.92
CA TRP A 87 -1.36 11.82 0.96
C TRP A 87 -2.64 12.47 1.48
N ASP A 88 -3.08 12.07 2.63
CA ASP A 88 -4.30 12.64 3.24
C ASP A 88 -4.02 13.91 4.02
#